data_54264c651faba3d9bd2ef81260c6489f
#
_entry.id   54264c651faba3d9bd2ef81260c6489f
#
_cell.length_a   1.000
_cell.length_b   1.000
_cell.length_c   1.000
_cell.angle_alpha   90.00
_cell.angle_beta   90.00
_cell.angle_gamma   90.00
#
_symmetry.space_group_name_H-M   'P 1'
#
loop_
_entity.id
_entity.type
_entity.pdbx_description
1 polymer ?
#
loop_
_entity_poly.entity_id
_entity_poly.type
_entity_poly.pdbx_seq_one_letter_code
_entity_poly.pdbx_strand_id
1 'polypeptide(L)'
;ASASMLALFAASQPVLITLVSAWMLRQNPSPRVWAGLALGLCGAAWVIGVQGDFSSGVLIGSFLGFFAVVGLSVGQVIDKRQRPDSHPLMVYFIQYGYASLVSIPIALLFEGYSVIWTPPLWGALAFLVLGNSLVGIFLMLTMVRFGAVSRVTSIMFLVPGLGAFIAWALVGEVMPLVAWGGVGLAAIGVLMVIYAPERSPG
;
A
#
# COMPACT_ATOMS: atom_id res chain seq x y z
N ALA A 1 7.03 9.21 -12.63
CA ALA A 1 7.02 7.75 -12.51
C ALA A 1 5.87 7.20 -13.32
N SER A 2 6.06 6.11 -14.04
CA SER A 2 4.90 5.43 -14.64
C SER A 2 4.02 4.87 -13.52
N ALA A 3 2.71 4.80 -13.76
CA ALA A 3 1.77 4.23 -12.79
C ALA A 3 2.18 2.81 -12.37
N SER A 4 2.75 2.04 -13.31
CA SER A 4 3.25 0.68 -13.09
C SER A 4 4.43 0.63 -12.12
N MET A 5 5.38 1.58 -12.20
CA MET A 5 6.48 1.66 -11.24
C MET A 5 6.00 2.01 -9.83
N LEU A 6 5.07 2.97 -9.71
CA LEU A 6 4.48 3.31 -8.41
C LEU A 6 3.72 2.13 -7.81
N ALA A 7 2.98 1.39 -8.64
CA ALA A 7 2.29 0.18 -8.22
C ALA A 7 3.26 -0.91 -7.73
N LEU A 8 4.42 -1.07 -8.39
CA LEU A 8 5.45 -2.02 -7.97
C LEU A 8 6.08 -1.62 -6.62
N PHE A 9 6.36 -0.32 -6.42
CA PHE A 9 6.83 0.17 -5.13
C PHE A 9 5.76 -0.05 -4.04
N ALA A 10 4.50 0.27 -4.31
CA ALA A 10 3.40 0.00 -3.37
C ALA A 10 3.29 -1.50 -3.06
N ALA A 11 3.46 -2.38 -4.05
CA ALA A 11 3.46 -3.83 -3.83
C ALA A 11 4.65 -4.31 -2.98
N SER A 12 5.76 -3.56 -2.90
CA SER A 12 6.88 -3.89 -2.01
C SER A 12 6.63 -3.51 -0.54
N GLN A 13 5.59 -2.73 -0.25
CA GLN A 13 5.28 -2.22 1.10
C GLN A 13 5.16 -3.31 2.17
N PRO A 14 4.50 -4.46 1.97
CA PRO A 14 4.43 -5.52 2.99
C PRO A 14 5.79 -6.09 3.38
N VAL A 15 6.72 -6.16 2.42
CA VAL A 15 8.11 -6.61 2.69
C VAL A 15 8.82 -5.58 3.56
N LEU A 16 8.72 -4.29 3.21
CA LEU A 16 9.32 -3.20 3.98
C LEU A 16 8.74 -3.11 5.39
N ILE A 17 7.42 -3.21 5.54
CA ILE A 17 6.75 -3.23 6.84
C ILE A 17 7.26 -4.39 7.69
N THR A 18 7.40 -5.58 7.12
CA THR A 18 7.89 -6.74 7.85
C THR A 18 9.35 -6.56 8.29
N LEU A 19 10.21 -6.00 7.44
CA LEU A 19 11.60 -5.65 7.79
C LEU A 19 11.65 -4.63 8.93
N VAL A 20 10.90 -3.53 8.81
CA VAL A 20 10.84 -2.47 9.83
C VAL A 20 10.25 -3.02 11.13
N SER A 21 9.20 -3.86 11.06
CA SER A 21 8.60 -4.50 12.24
C SER A 21 9.58 -5.46 12.93
N ALA A 22 10.32 -6.25 12.17
CA ALA A 22 11.33 -7.14 12.70
C ALA A 22 12.39 -6.37 13.50
N TRP A 23 12.82 -5.22 12.96
CA TRP A 23 13.83 -4.37 13.61
C TRP A 23 13.26 -3.55 14.78
N MET A 24 12.16 -2.80 14.58
CA MET A 24 11.63 -1.88 15.58
C MET A 24 10.83 -2.55 16.68
N LEU A 25 10.05 -3.58 16.35
CA LEU A 25 9.20 -4.30 17.30
C LEU A 25 9.87 -5.59 17.81
N ARG A 26 11.09 -5.86 17.39
CA ARG A 26 11.85 -7.09 17.72
C ARG A 26 11.02 -8.37 17.41
N GLN A 27 10.23 -8.31 16.36
CA GLN A 27 9.48 -9.47 15.89
C GLN A 27 10.41 -10.39 15.11
N ASN A 28 10.26 -11.71 15.30
CA ASN A 28 10.99 -12.72 14.54
C ASN A 28 10.04 -13.41 13.54
N PRO A 29 9.82 -12.85 12.33
CA PRO A 29 8.96 -13.47 11.34
C PRO A 29 9.48 -14.86 10.98
N SER A 30 8.59 -15.83 10.88
CA SER A 30 8.99 -17.19 10.51
C SER A 30 9.50 -17.23 9.04
N PRO A 31 10.35 -18.21 8.66
CA PRO A 31 10.76 -18.38 7.26
C PRO A 31 9.58 -18.49 6.29
N ARG A 32 8.46 -19.01 6.78
CA ARG A 32 7.22 -19.11 6.00
C ARG A 32 6.63 -17.73 5.66
N VAL A 33 6.73 -16.74 6.56
CA VAL A 33 6.35 -15.35 6.29
C VAL A 33 7.22 -14.78 5.18
N TRP A 34 8.54 -14.95 5.26
CA TRP A 34 9.45 -14.46 4.23
C TRP A 34 9.21 -15.09 2.85
N ALA A 35 8.98 -16.41 2.83
CA ALA A 35 8.64 -17.11 1.59
C ALA A 35 7.30 -16.60 1.01
N GLY A 36 6.30 -16.40 1.85
CA GLY A 36 5.00 -15.86 1.43
C GLY A 36 5.09 -14.42 0.90
N LEU A 37 5.90 -13.57 1.55
CA LEU A 37 6.15 -12.20 1.08
C LEU A 37 6.89 -12.18 -0.26
N ALA A 38 7.88 -13.05 -0.45
CA ALA A 38 8.60 -13.17 -1.72
C ALA A 38 7.66 -13.63 -2.84
N LEU A 39 6.85 -14.66 -2.62
CA LEU A 39 5.85 -15.14 -3.58
C LEU A 39 4.80 -14.08 -3.90
N GLY A 40 4.30 -13.37 -2.87
CA GLY A 40 3.34 -12.29 -3.03
C GLY A 40 3.89 -11.15 -3.88
N LEU A 41 5.12 -10.73 -3.60
CA LEU A 41 5.81 -9.68 -4.37
C LEU A 41 6.05 -10.13 -5.82
N CYS A 42 6.50 -11.35 -6.04
CA CYS A 42 6.69 -11.90 -7.39
C CYS A 42 5.36 -11.96 -8.17
N GLY A 43 4.27 -12.38 -7.52
CA GLY A 43 2.94 -12.41 -8.13
C GLY A 43 2.43 -11.02 -8.52
N ALA A 44 2.56 -10.05 -7.61
CA ALA A 44 2.20 -8.66 -7.87
C ALA A 44 3.06 -8.05 -8.99
N ALA A 45 4.37 -8.27 -8.96
CA ALA A 45 5.29 -7.82 -10.01
C ALA A 45 4.97 -8.43 -11.38
N TRP A 46 4.55 -9.70 -11.39
CA TRP A 46 4.11 -10.37 -12.62
C TRP A 46 2.88 -9.70 -13.21
N VAL A 47 1.82 -9.48 -12.42
CA VAL A 47 0.60 -8.80 -12.88
C VAL A 47 0.93 -7.40 -13.42
N ILE A 48 1.70 -6.63 -12.69
CA ILE A 48 2.10 -5.27 -13.06
C ILE A 48 2.98 -5.30 -14.32
N GLY A 49 3.92 -6.25 -14.42
CA GLY A 49 4.82 -6.40 -15.57
C GLY A 49 4.10 -6.75 -16.86
N VAL A 50 3.02 -7.54 -16.81
CA VAL A 50 2.20 -7.90 -17.98
C VAL A 50 1.31 -6.75 -18.45
N GLN A 51 0.85 -5.90 -17.53
CA GLN A 51 -0.07 -4.79 -17.82
C GLN A 51 0.63 -3.42 -17.87
N GLY A 52 1.84 -3.33 -17.34
CA GLY A 52 2.54 -2.07 -17.13
C GLY A 52 3.30 -1.56 -18.35
N ASP A 53 3.22 -0.25 -18.57
CA ASP A 53 4.10 0.47 -19.48
C ASP A 53 5.27 1.04 -18.68
N PHE A 54 6.48 0.54 -18.95
CA PHE A 54 7.73 0.96 -18.29
C PHE A 54 8.50 1.96 -19.18
N SER A 55 7.87 3.04 -19.61
CA SER A 55 8.53 4.06 -20.39
C SER A 55 9.62 4.79 -19.59
N SER A 56 10.77 4.99 -20.23
CA SER A 56 11.97 5.60 -19.68
C SER A 56 11.83 7.12 -19.56
N GLY A 57 11.60 7.62 -18.38
CA GLY A 57 11.60 9.07 -18.13
C GLY A 57 11.42 9.45 -16.65
N VAL A 58 11.83 8.58 -15.69
CA VAL A 58 11.19 8.61 -14.39
C VAL A 58 12.12 8.41 -13.19
N LEU A 59 13.39 8.69 -13.32
CA LEU A 59 14.32 8.48 -12.19
C LEU A 59 13.90 9.25 -10.92
N ILE A 60 13.59 10.54 -11.03
CA ILE A 60 13.22 11.39 -9.89
C ILE A 60 11.91 10.92 -9.27
N GLY A 61 10.87 10.70 -10.09
CA GLY A 61 9.58 10.24 -9.58
C GLY A 61 9.65 8.85 -8.96
N SER A 62 10.49 7.94 -9.48
CA SER A 62 10.72 6.62 -8.91
C SER A 62 11.43 6.71 -7.55
N PHE A 63 12.44 7.58 -7.45
CA PHE A 63 13.14 7.85 -6.20
C PHE A 63 12.18 8.39 -5.13
N LEU A 64 11.39 9.40 -5.46
CA LEU A 64 10.38 9.96 -4.55
C LEU A 64 9.32 8.90 -4.16
N GLY A 65 8.85 8.09 -5.12
CA GLY A 65 7.91 7.01 -4.86
C GLY A 65 8.45 5.94 -3.91
N PHE A 66 9.72 5.56 -4.07
CA PHE A 66 10.39 4.64 -3.14
C PHE A 66 10.43 5.20 -1.72
N PHE A 67 10.86 6.46 -1.54
CA PHE A 67 10.90 7.09 -0.22
C PHE A 67 9.50 7.26 0.39
N ALA A 68 8.48 7.54 -0.42
CA ALA A 68 7.10 7.60 0.05
C ALA A 68 6.66 6.25 0.65
N VAL A 69 6.95 5.12 -0.03
CA VAL A 69 6.59 3.78 0.46
C VAL A 69 7.40 3.40 1.71
N VAL A 70 8.67 3.77 1.78
CA VAL A 70 9.48 3.59 2.99
C VAL A 70 8.88 4.38 4.15
N GLY A 71 8.55 5.66 3.94
CA GLY A 71 7.92 6.52 4.94
C GLY A 71 6.59 5.97 5.45
N LEU A 72 5.70 5.52 4.54
CA LEU A 72 4.44 4.86 4.89
C LEU A 72 4.67 3.59 5.71
N SER A 73 5.66 2.77 5.34
CA SER A 73 5.98 1.53 6.06
C SER A 73 6.46 1.80 7.48
N VAL A 74 7.36 2.77 7.64
CA VAL A 74 7.85 3.20 8.95
C VAL A 74 6.71 3.79 9.79
N GLY A 75 5.88 4.65 9.21
CA GLY A 75 4.73 5.27 9.88
C GLY A 75 3.76 4.23 10.46
N GLN A 76 3.40 3.21 9.68
CA GLN A 76 2.50 2.13 10.14
C GLN A 76 3.10 1.32 11.31
N VAL A 77 4.41 1.07 11.29
CA VAL A 77 5.07 0.36 12.38
C VAL A 77 5.17 1.22 13.64
N ILE A 78 5.42 2.52 13.49
CA ILE A 78 5.41 3.48 14.62
C ILE A 78 4.03 3.54 15.25
N ASP A 79 2.96 3.63 14.45
CA ASP A 79 1.58 3.62 14.95
C ASP A 79 1.28 2.35 15.76
N LYS A 80 1.71 1.19 15.28
CA LYS A 80 1.58 -0.06 16.02
C LYS A 80 2.33 -0.04 17.35
N ARG A 81 3.53 0.54 17.38
CA ARG A 81 4.39 0.56 18.56
C ARG A 81 3.90 1.51 19.65
N GLN A 82 3.45 2.71 19.25
CA GLN A 82 3.25 3.80 20.21
C GLN A 82 1.82 3.96 20.73
N ARG A 83 0.81 3.37 20.08
CA ARG A 83 -0.58 3.75 20.33
C ARG A 83 -1.60 2.59 20.35
N PRO A 84 -1.43 1.60 21.22
CA PRO A 84 -2.44 0.55 21.36
C PRO A 84 -3.81 1.10 21.83
N ASP A 85 -3.82 2.18 22.65
CA ASP A 85 -5.01 2.68 23.35
C ASP A 85 -5.62 3.96 22.76
N SER A 86 -4.95 4.61 21.78
CA SER A 86 -5.47 5.85 21.18
C SER A 86 -6.60 5.56 20.20
N HIS A 87 -7.65 6.41 20.20
CA HIS A 87 -8.73 6.26 19.24
C HIS A 87 -8.24 6.50 17.80
N PRO A 88 -8.56 5.62 16.82
CA PRO A 88 -8.05 5.75 15.45
C PRO A 88 -8.30 7.13 14.82
N LEU A 89 -9.46 7.72 15.01
CA LEU A 89 -9.78 9.05 14.46
C LEU A 89 -8.85 10.15 14.96
N MET A 90 -8.38 10.07 16.22
CA MET A 90 -7.44 11.06 16.76
C MET A 90 -6.08 10.92 16.08
N VAL A 91 -5.63 9.68 15.84
CA VAL A 91 -4.38 9.41 15.11
C VAL A 91 -4.43 10.04 13.72
N TYR A 92 -5.55 9.85 13.00
CA TYR A 92 -5.74 10.46 11.69
C TYR A 92 -5.76 11.98 11.72
N PHE A 93 -6.51 12.55 12.63
CA PHE A 93 -6.60 13.99 12.75
C PHE A 93 -5.21 14.61 12.88
N ILE A 94 -4.37 14.01 13.71
CA ILE A 94 -2.99 14.47 13.90
C ILE A 94 -2.15 14.22 12.63
N GLN A 95 -2.20 13.02 12.04
CA GLN A 95 -1.40 12.67 10.85
C GLN A 95 -1.76 13.56 9.65
N TYR A 96 -3.06 13.69 9.34
CA TYR A 96 -3.50 14.53 8.24
C TYR A 96 -3.27 16.01 8.49
N GLY A 97 -3.39 16.47 9.75
CA GLY A 97 -3.07 17.83 10.14
C GLY A 97 -1.61 18.17 9.84
N TYR A 98 -0.67 17.34 10.29
CA TYR A 98 0.75 17.53 9.99
C TYR A 98 1.06 17.37 8.48
N ALA A 99 0.47 16.38 7.82
CA ALA A 99 0.66 16.21 6.39
C ALA A 99 0.18 17.44 5.61
N SER A 100 -0.99 17.99 5.96
CA SER A 100 -1.53 19.21 5.34
C SER A 100 -0.66 20.42 5.60
N LEU A 101 -0.16 20.58 6.84
CA LEU A 101 0.69 21.69 7.23
C LEU A 101 2.00 21.75 6.41
N VAL A 102 2.51 20.57 6.00
CA VAL A 102 3.72 20.47 5.17
C VAL A 102 3.38 20.53 3.68
N SER A 103 2.34 19.81 3.24
CA SER A 103 2.03 19.66 1.81
C SER A 103 1.44 20.94 1.20
N ILE A 104 0.61 21.69 1.94
CA ILE A 104 0.00 22.93 1.43
C ILE A 104 1.05 23.97 1.02
N PRO A 105 2.03 24.36 1.87
CA PRO A 105 3.06 25.29 1.47
C PRO A 105 3.89 24.81 0.27
N ILE A 106 4.20 23.52 0.22
CA ILE A 106 4.96 22.93 -0.89
C ILE A 106 4.17 23.03 -2.20
N ALA A 107 2.89 22.66 -2.18
CA ALA A 107 2.01 22.76 -3.35
C ALA A 107 1.90 24.22 -3.84
N LEU A 108 1.71 25.15 -2.92
CA LEU A 108 1.61 26.60 -3.25
C LEU A 108 2.89 27.15 -3.88
N LEU A 109 4.07 26.65 -3.46
CA LEU A 109 5.36 27.13 -3.98
C LEU A 109 5.71 26.52 -5.36
N PHE A 110 5.33 25.27 -5.61
CA PHE A 110 5.79 24.54 -6.80
C PHE A 110 4.71 24.33 -7.88
N GLU A 111 3.42 24.23 -7.52
CA GLU A 111 2.34 23.88 -8.44
C GLU A 111 1.48 25.08 -8.87
N GLY A 112 1.50 26.18 -8.11
CA GLY A 112 0.65 27.34 -8.37
C GLY A 112 -0.85 27.08 -8.11
N TYR A 113 -1.71 28.10 -8.47
CA TYR A 113 -3.13 28.08 -8.11
C TYR A 113 -4.06 27.62 -9.24
N SER A 114 -3.54 27.06 -10.34
CA SER A 114 -4.35 26.75 -11.54
C SER A 114 -5.05 25.39 -11.43
N VAL A 115 -6.10 25.30 -10.65
CA VAL A 115 -6.97 24.12 -10.60
C VAL A 115 -8.23 24.37 -11.43
N ILE A 116 -8.51 23.53 -12.42
CA ILE A 116 -9.76 23.57 -13.19
C ILE A 116 -10.81 22.76 -12.43
N TRP A 117 -11.70 23.44 -11.73
CA TRP A 117 -12.77 22.83 -10.94
C TRP A 117 -13.89 22.31 -11.84
N THR A 118 -13.97 20.99 -12.00
CA THR A 118 -15.01 20.32 -12.80
C THR A 118 -15.85 19.41 -11.90
N PRO A 119 -17.15 19.13 -12.24
CA PRO A 119 -17.97 18.21 -11.47
C PRO A 119 -17.34 16.80 -11.27
N PRO A 120 -16.70 16.19 -12.29
CA PRO A 120 -15.98 14.94 -12.10
C PRO A 120 -14.83 15.02 -11.07
N LEU A 121 -14.11 16.16 -11.02
CA LEU A 121 -13.04 16.37 -10.04
C LEU A 121 -13.60 16.38 -8.60
N TRP A 122 -14.75 17.06 -8.37
CA TRP A 122 -15.40 17.02 -7.07
C TRP A 122 -15.83 15.62 -6.65
N GLY A 123 -16.40 14.84 -7.58
CA GLY A 123 -16.74 13.43 -7.35
C GLY A 123 -15.54 12.58 -6.99
N ALA A 124 -14.44 12.72 -7.72
CA ALA A 124 -13.18 12.02 -7.46
C ALA A 124 -12.58 12.42 -6.11
N LEU A 125 -12.55 13.71 -5.77
CA LEU A 125 -12.07 14.20 -4.48
C LEU A 125 -12.92 13.67 -3.31
N ALA A 126 -14.25 13.74 -3.45
CA ALA A 126 -15.15 13.20 -2.44
C ALA A 126 -14.92 11.71 -2.22
N PHE A 127 -14.77 10.91 -3.28
CA PHE A 127 -14.45 9.50 -3.17
C PHE A 127 -13.09 9.27 -2.50
N LEU A 128 -12.05 10.01 -2.87
CA LEU A 128 -10.72 9.87 -2.28
C LEU A 128 -10.72 10.27 -0.79
N VAL A 129 -11.41 11.35 -0.42
CA VAL A 129 -11.44 11.82 0.97
C VAL A 129 -12.35 10.94 1.83
N LEU A 130 -13.59 10.72 1.43
CA LEU A 130 -14.55 9.98 2.26
C LEU A 130 -14.36 8.48 2.17
N GLY A 131 -14.24 7.93 0.97
CA GLY A 131 -14.10 6.49 0.75
C GLY A 131 -12.71 5.99 1.11
N ASN A 132 -11.69 6.52 0.47
CA ASN A 132 -10.33 6.00 0.63
C ASN A 132 -9.66 6.50 1.93
N SER A 133 -9.70 7.80 2.21
CA SER A 133 -8.98 8.33 3.38
C SER A 133 -9.72 8.08 4.69
N LEU A 134 -11.01 8.41 4.83
CA LEU A 134 -11.70 8.24 6.11
C LEU A 134 -12.06 6.77 6.36
N VAL A 135 -12.72 6.10 5.41
CA VAL A 135 -13.19 4.72 5.62
C VAL A 135 -12.05 3.73 5.44
N GLY A 136 -11.31 3.81 4.33
CA GLY A 136 -10.27 2.83 3.99
C GLY A 136 -9.15 2.80 5.03
N ILE A 137 -8.61 3.97 5.34
CA ILE A 137 -7.50 4.04 6.28
C ILE A 137 -7.97 3.75 7.73
N PHE A 138 -9.15 4.23 8.13
CA PHE A 138 -9.72 3.89 9.44
C PHE A 138 -9.83 2.37 9.64
N LEU A 139 -10.33 1.65 8.64
CA LEU A 139 -10.39 0.19 8.65
C LEU A 139 -9.00 -0.44 8.71
N MET A 140 -8.07 0.06 7.91
CA MET A 140 -6.68 -0.42 7.90
C MET A 140 -6.01 -0.28 9.26
N LEU A 141 -6.08 0.91 9.90
CA LEU A 141 -5.51 1.12 11.24
C LEU A 141 -6.19 0.23 12.29
N THR A 142 -7.50 0.04 12.19
CA THR A 142 -8.23 -0.83 13.09
C THR A 142 -7.74 -2.27 12.95
N MET A 143 -7.58 -2.77 11.73
CA MET A 143 -7.05 -4.10 11.48
C MET A 143 -5.60 -4.27 11.98
N VAL A 144 -4.74 -3.28 11.74
CA VAL A 144 -3.34 -3.30 12.20
C VAL A 144 -3.23 -3.33 13.73
N ARG A 145 -4.17 -2.72 14.46
CA ARG A 145 -4.19 -2.77 15.93
C ARG A 145 -4.43 -4.17 16.47
N PHE A 146 -5.33 -4.92 15.85
CA PHE A 146 -5.76 -6.24 16.32
C PHE A 146 -4.96 -7.41 15.71
N GLY A 147 -4.12 -7.15 14.71
CA GLY A 147 -3.35 -8.17 14.00
C GLY A 147 -1.85 -7.92 13.94
N ALA A 148 -1.10 -8.91 13.48
CA ALA A 148 0.29 -8.72 13.08
C ALA A 148 0.33 -7.83 11.83
N VAL A 149 1.17 -6.78 11.84
CA VAL A 149 1.24 -5.79 10.76
C VAL A 149 1.55 -6.43 9.42
N SER A 150 2.51 -7.36 9.37
CA SER A 150 2.86 -8.10 8.14
C SER A 150 1.72 -8.96 7.62
N ARG A 151 0.90 -9.54 8.51
CA ARG A 151 -0.26 -10.37 8.12
C ARG A 151 -1.35 -9.53 7.47
N VAL A 152 -1.68 -8.38 8.07
CA VAL A 152 -2.68 -7.46 7.52
C VAL A 152 -2.21 -6.86 6.20
N THR A 153 -0.97 -6.39 6.15
CA THR A 153 -0.44 -5.70 4.96
C THR A 153 -0.13 -6.64 3.79
N SER A 154 0.09 -7.94 4.06
CA SER A 154 0.27 -8.92 2.96
C SER A 154 -0.93 -9.01 2.02
N ILE A 155 -2.14 -8.67 2.50
CA ILE A 155 -3.35 -8.60 1.66
C ILE A 155 -3.18 -7.58 0.52
N MET A 156 -2.32 -6.58 0.68
CA MET A 156 -2.04 -5.58 -0.37
C MET A 156 -1.44 -6.19 -1.64
N PHE A 157 -0.84 -7.38 -1.57
CA PHE A 157 -0.40 -8.09 -2.79
C PHE A 157 -1.55 -8.49 -3.73
N LEU A 158 -2.78 -8.57 -3.22
CA LEU A 158 -3.95 -8.85 -4.05
C LEU A 158 -4.47 -7.59 -4.76
N VAL A 159 -4.08 -6.40 -4.34
CA VAL A 159 -4.58 -5.12 -4.88
C VAL A 159 -4.41 -5.02 -6.41
N PRO A 160 -3.24 -5.34 -7.01
CA PRO A 160 -3.09 -5.30 -8.46
C PRO A 160 -4.03 -6.27 -9.19
N GLY A 161 -4.20 -7.47 -8.64
CA GLY A 161 -5.11 -8.48 -9.20
C GLY A 161 -6.57 -8.09 -9.08
N LEU A 162 -7.00 -7.57 -7.92
CA LEU A 162 -8.36 -7.07 -7.70
C LEU A 162 -8.64 -5.84 -8.58
N GLY A 163 -7.68 -4.93 -8.72
CA GLY A 163 -7.79 -3.77 -9.60
C GLY A 163 -8.00 -4.18 -11.05
N ALA A 164 -7.22 -5.14 -11.54
CA ALA A 164 -7.37 -5.70 -12.88
C ALA A 164 -8.71 -6.43 -13.07
N PHE A 165 -9.17 -7.17 -12.08
CA PHE A 165 -10.49 -7.83 -12.11
C PHE A 165 -11.63 -6.81 -12.17
N ILE A 166 -11.57 -5.74 -11.38
CA ILE A 166 -12.57 -4.66 -11.38
C ILE A 166 -12.55 -3.93 -12.71
N ALA A 167 -11.38 -3.63 -13.28
CA ALA A 167 -11.25 -2.99 -14.59
C ALA A 167 -11.86 -3.86 -15.70
N TRP A 168 -11.63 -5.17 -15.67
CA TRP A 168 -12.28 -6.11 -16.58
C TRP A 168 -13.80 -6.09 -16.42
N ALA A 169 -14.31 -6.16 -15.19
CA ALA A 169 -15.75 -6.27 -14.93
C ALA A 169 -16.53 -4.97 -15.22
N LEU A 170 -15.93 -3.79 -14.97
CA LEU A 170 -16.60 -2.49 -15.09
C LEU A 170 -16.32 -1.78 -16.42
N VAL A 171 -15.11 -1.92 -16.96
CA VAL A 171 -14.64 -1.20 -18.15
C VAL A 171 -14.52 -2.12 -19.36
N GLY A 172 -14.60 -3.44 -19.17
CA GLY A 172 -14.45 -4.43 -20.23
C GLY A 172 -13.00 -4.64 -20.69
N GLU A 173 -12.02 -4.15 -19.91
CA GLU A 173 -10.61 -4.39 -20.22
C GLU A 173 -10.28 -5.88 -20.10
N VAL A 174 -9.73 -6.45 -21.19
CA VAL A 174 -9.38 -7.88 -21.20
C VAL A 174 -8.07 -8.10 -20.43
N MET A 175 -8.19 -8.82 -19.31
CA MET A 175 -7.01 -9.26 -18.56
C MET A 175 -6.36 -10.45 -19.30
N PRO A 176 -5.07 -10.36 -19.70
CA PRO A 176 -4.38 -11.48 -20.33
C PRO A 176 -4.38 -12.72 -19.43
N LEU A 177 -4.59 -13.89 -20.02
CA LEU A 177 -4.66 -15.15 -19.25
C LEU A 177 -3.41 -15.38 -18.39
N VAL A 178 -2.26 -14.92 -18.87
CA VAL A 178 -0.96 -14.99 -18.18
C VAL A 178 -0.96 -14.18 -16.87
N ALA A 179 -1.71 -13.09 -16.78
CA ALA A 179 -1.77 -12.27 -15.58
C ALA A 179 -2.50 -12.98 -14.41
N TRP A 180 -3.44 -13.90 -14.72
CA TRP A 180 -4.10 -14.73 -13.70
C TRP A 180 -3.12 -15.63 -12.94
N GLY A 181 -2.02 -16.04 -13.60
CA GLY A 181 -0.93 -16.76 -12.93
C GLY A 181 -0.28 -15.93 -11.81
N GLY A 182 -0.05 -14.65 -12.07
CA GLY A 182 0.47 -13.71 -11.07
C GLY A 182 -0.49 -13.47 -9.90
N VAL A 183 -1.80 -13.36 -10.17
CA VAL A 183 -2.84 -13.25 -9.12
C VAL A 183 -2.86 -14.51 -8.24
N GLY A 184 -2.80 -15.70 -8.85
CA GLY A 184 -2.74 -16.98 -8.12
C GLY A 184 -1.49 -17.07 -7.23
N LEU A 185 -0.33 -16.68 -7.76
CA LEU A 185 0.92 -16.65 -7.03
C LEU A 185 0.87 -15.67 -5.84
N ALA A 186 0.33 -14.46 -6.05
CA ALA A 186 0.12 -13.48 -5.00
C ALA A 186 -0.82 -14.01 -3.91
N ALA A 187 -1.93 -14.66 -4.29
CA ALA A 187 -2.88 -15.25 -3.34
C ALA A 187 -2.23 -16.35 -2.48
N ILE A 188 -1.43 -17.24 -3.08
CA ILE A 188 -0.68 -18.25 -2.34
C ILE A 188 0.29 -17.58 -1.35
N GLY A 189 1.01 -16.54 -1.78
CA GLY A 189 1.90 -15.78 -0.91
C GLY A 189 1.17 -15.20 0.30
N VAL A 190 0.00 -14.57 0.09
CA VAL A 190 -0.86 -14.04 1.15
C VAL A 190 -1.30 -15.12 2.12
N LEU A 191 -1.79 -16.26 1.62
CA LEU A 191 -2.21 -17.37 2.47
C LEU A 191 -1.04 -17.90 3.32
N MET A 192 0.15 -18.01 2.75
CA MET A 192 1.34 -18.42 3.52
C MET A 192 1.65 -17.46 4.67
N VAL A 193 1.48 -16.15 4.49
CA VAL A 193 1.69 -15.14 5.55
C VAL A 193 0.59 -15.22 6.60
N ILE A 194 -0.69 -15.29 6.18
CA ILE A 194 -1.83 -15.30 7.10
C ILE A 194 -1.80 -16.53 8.01
N TYR A 195 -1.51 -17.70 7.45
CA TYR A 195 -1.46 -18.97 8.20
C TYR A 195 -0.07 -19.30 8.77
N ALA A 196 0.86 -18.35 8.75
CA ALA A 196 2.14 -18.56 9.40
C ALA A 196 2.00 -18.55 10.93
N PRO A 197 2.61 -19.50 11.65
CA PRO A 197 2.60 -19.51 13.12
C PRO A 197 3.30 -18.25 13.64
N GLU A 198 2.69 -17.59 14.62
CA GLU A 198 3.32 -16.50 15.35
C GLU A 198 4.42 -17.10 16.25
N ARG A 199 5.66 -16.69 16.05
CA ARG A 199 6.72 -16.98 17.00
C ARG A 199 6.60 -15.94 18.12
N SER A 200 6.38 -16.41 19.35
CA SER A 200 6.47 -15.55 20.55
C SER A 200 7.82 -14.83 20.55
N PRO A 201 7.84 -13.54 20.92
CA PRO A 201 9.10 -12.88 21.22
C PRO A 201 9.77 -13.63 22.37
N GLY A 202 10.98 -14.13 22.12
CA GLY A 202 11.86 -14.71 23.14
C GLY A 202 12.39 -13.63 24.09
#